data_000d58758f738c2e7eacd4886f918228
#
_entry.id   000d58758f738c2e7eacd4886f918228
#
_cell.length_a   1.000
_cell.length_b   1.000
_cell.length_c   1.000
_cell.angle_alpha   90.00
_cell.angle_beta   90.00
_cell.angle_gamma   90.00
#
_symmetry.space_group_name_H-M   'P 1'
#
loop_
_entity.id
_entity.type
_entity.pdbx_description
1 polymer ?
#
loop_
_entity_poly.entity_id
_entity_poly.type
_entity_poly.pdbx_seq_one_letter_code
_entity_poly.pdbx_strand_id
1 'polypeptide(L)'
;MEQTYMKEKPILPLLLSMALPMVLSMMVNSLYNIIDSYFVAKINENAMTALSLVFPVQNLITAVGVGFGIGINATIAYFLGAQKQEKADTSATLGVACSFLHGVLLTIGTIAIMPTFLSMFTKDQEVLSMGITYSRITFGFSIIISLEIAYEKIFQSVGRMKTTMFCMMSGCILNIILDPIMIFGLGPVPRMGIRGAAWATGLGQLLTLAAYLFFAWIRPLPVKISLKSLKFDRALLKKIYAVGIPATLNMALSSLLISSLNAILAAYGQMYVMILGVYYKLQTFLYLPANGIIQGMRPLIGYNYGAGEQKRVHKLYSYTLYLSAGIMLAGTLLCMIIPGTLLGLFTTNPQTIAAGSTALRIISLGFIVSSVSITSCGALEGLGKGVPSLMISLCRYTILILPLAFLLSRIVGPTGVWHAFWICEAITVVISYTVYRKASV
;
A
#
# COMPACT_ATOMS: atom_id res chain seq x y z
N MET A 1 23.18 15.10 14.80
CA MET A 1 22.40 16.07 15.59
C MET A 1 21.03 16.45 14.98
N GLU A 2 20.80 16.31 13.68
CA GLU A 2 19.53 16.72 13.05
C GLU A 2 18.29 15.85 13.34
N GLN A 3 18.40 14.73 14.08
CA GLN A 3 17.27 13.79 14.25
C GLN A 3 16.78 13.66 15.69
N THR A 4 17.38 14.35 16.64
CA THR A 4 16.92 14.39 18.04
C THR A 4 15.49 14.93 18.15
N TYR A 5 15.04 15.73 17.17
CA TYR A 5 13.69 16.26 17.13
C TYR A 5 12.60 15.15 17.13
N MET A 6 12.91 13.92 16.65
CA MET A 6 11.97 12.81 16.67
C MET A 6 11.67 12.31 18.08
N LYS A 7 12.59 12.53 19.04
CA LYS A 7 12.37 12.19 20.44
C LYS A 7 12.06 13.40 21.34
N GLU A 8 12.34 14.63 20.89
CA GLU A 8 12.22 15.83 21.73
C GLU A 8 10.92 16.61 21.50
N LYS A 9 10.48 16.72 20.24
CA LYS A 9 9.28 17.48 19.89
C LYS A 9 7.99 16.89 20.51
N PRO A 10 6.97 17.74 20.78
CA PRO A 10 5.66 17.27 21.20
C PRO A 10 5.09 16.26 20.20
N ILE A 11 4.51 15.16 20.70
CA ILE A 11 4.20 13.97 19.92
C ILE A 11 3.15 14.24 18.84
N LEU A 12 2.02 14.90 19.18
CA LEU A 12 0.92 15.11 18.24
C LEU A 12 1.32 16.02 17.06
N PRO A 13 1.92 17.22 17.27
CA PRO A 13 2.40 18.03 16.16
C PRO A 13 3.47 17.32 15.31
N LEU A 14 4.35 16.54 15.93
CA LEU A 14 5.36 15.76 15.25
C LEU A 14 4.70 14.69 14.35
N LEU A 15 3.77 13.90 14.90
CA LEU A 15 3.04 12.89 14.16
C LEU A 15 2.28 13.49 12.98
N LEU A 16 1.55 14.59 13.18
CA LEU A 16 0.82 15.27 12.11
C LEU A 16 1.76 15.82 11.02
N SER A 17 2.91 16.39 11.41
CA SER A 17 3.90 16.87 10.44
C SER A 17 4.49 15.77 9.55
N MET A 18 4.50 14.54 10.03
CA MET A 18 4.92 13.35 9.29
C MET A 18 3.77 12.72 8.49
N ALA A 19 2.58 12.67 9.09
CA ALA A 19 1.41 12.00 8.54
C ALA A 19 0.75 12.76 7.39
N LEU A 20 0.54 14.08 7.55
CA LEU A 20 -0.19 14.88 6.55
C LEU A 20 0.46 14.85 5.15
N PRO A 21 1.79 14.98 5.00
CA PRO A 21 2.42 14.81 3.69
C PRO A 21 2.15 13.43 3.08
N MET A 22 2.12 12.37 3.89
CA MET A 22 1.86 11.01 3.40
C MET A 22 0.41 10.82 2.98
N VAL A 23 -0.54 11.36 3.75
CA VAL A 23 -1.96 11.37 3.36
C VAL A 23 -2.14 12.05 2.00
N LEU A 24 -1.57 13.24 1.82
CA LEU A 24 -1.64 13.97 0.55
C LEU A 24 -1.01 13.20 -0.61
N SER A 25 0.17 12.60 -0.40
CA SER A 25 0.83 11.78 -1.42
C SER A 25 -0.04 10.58 -1.84
N MET A 26 -0.64 9.90 -0.87
CA MET A 26 -1.50 8.76 -1.14
C MET A 26 -2.78 9.16 -1.87
N MET A 27 -3.36 10.33 -1.55
CA MET A 27 -4.52 10.87 -2.26
C MET A 27 -4.18 11.18 -3.72
N VAL A 28 -3.07 11.85 -3.98
CA VAL A 28 -2.61 12.15 -5.34
C VAL A 28 -2.29 10.87 -6.11
N ASN A 29 -1.67 9.88 -5.47
CA ASN A 29 -1.40 8.59 -6.08
C ASN A 29 -2.69 7.83 -6.43
N SER A 30 -3.71 7.87 -5.57
CA SER A 30 -5.01 7.27 -5.89
C SER A 30 -5.71 7.98 -7.04
N LEU A 31 -5.64 9.30 -7.08
CA LEU A 31 -6.20 10.10 -8.17
C LEU A 31 -5.50 9.80 -9.51
N TYR A 32 -4.17 9.75 -9.49
CA TYR A 32 -3.37 9.37 -10.65
C TYR A 32 -3.81 8.01 -11.22
N ASN A 33 -3.96 6.98 -10.37
CA ASN A 33 -4.39 5.64 -10.83
C ASN A 33 -5.78 5.65 -11.51
N ILE A 34 -6.69 6.51 -11.03
CA ILE A 34 -8.01 6.67 -11.63
C ILE A 34 -7.90 7.35 -13.00
N ILE A 35 -7.09 8.41 -13.10
CA ILE A 35 -6.90 9.18 -14.32
C ILE A 35 -6.21 8.33 -15.40
N ASP A 36 -5.17 7.60 -15.05
CA ASP A 36 -4.49 6.66 -15.95
C ASP A 36 -5.48 5.63 -16.53
N SER A 37 -6.25 4.98 -15.65
CA SER A 37 -7.28 4.03 -16.06
C SER A 37 -8.35 4.67 -16.95
N TYR A 38 -8.72 5.91 -16.71
CA TYR A 38 -9.66 6.65 -17.55
C TYR A 38 -9.11 6.87 -18.95
N PHE A 39 -7.85 7.29 -19.09
CA PHE A 39 -7.25 7.49 -20.41
C PHE A 39 -7.05 6.18 -21.17
N VAL A 40 -6.66 5.10 -20.49
CA VAL A 40 -6.57 3.76 -21.11
C VAL A 40 -7.94 3.27 -21.59
N ALA A 41 -9.00 3.47 -20.81
CA ALA A 41 -10.37 3.13 -21.23
C ALA A 41 -10.84 3.90 -22.49
N LYS A 42 -10.29 5.09 -22.74
CA LYS A 42 -10.56 5.88 -23.95
C LYS A 42 -9.87 5.35 -25.22
N ILE A 43 -8.92 4.42 -25.10
CA ILE A 43 -8.28 3.78 -26.26
C ILE A 43 -9.29 2.84 -26.91
N ASN A 44 -9.68 1.78 -26.22
CA ASN A 44 -10.76 0.83 -26.53
C ASN A 44 -10.98 -0.10 -25.32
N GLU A 45 -12.03 -0.94 -25.37
CA GLU A 45 -12.36 -1.91 -24.31
C GLU A 45 -11.27 -2.98 -24.14
N ASN A 46 -10.62 -3.42 -25.23
CA ASN A 46 -9.55 -4.40 -25.22
C ASN A 46 -8.31 -3.89 -24.46
N ALA A 47 -7.98 -2.61 -24.57
CA ALA A 47 -6.88 -1.99 -23.82
C ALA A 47 -7.17 -1.98 -22.32
N MET A 48 -8.40 -1.67 -21.92
CA MET A 48 -8.79 -1.70 -20.50
C MET A 48 -8.82 -3.11 -19.94
N THR A 49 -9.25 -4.09 -20.74
CA THR A 49 -9.21 -5.50 -20.38
C THR A 49 -7.76 -5.97 -20.21
N ALA A 50 -6.88 -5.61 -21.13
CA ALA A 50 -5.45 -5.94 -21.06
C ALA A 50 -4.81 -5.34 -19.80
N LEU A 51 -5.07 -4.06 -19.48
CA LEU A 51 -4.58 -3.40 -18.27
C LEU A 51 -5.05 -4.15 -17.02
N SER A 52 -6.33 -4.51 -16.98
CA SER A 52 -6.92 -5.23 -15.83
C SER A 52 -6.29 -6.59 -15.60
N LEU A 53 -5.92 -7.32 -16.66
CA LEU A 53 -5.23 -8.61 -16.58
C LEU A 53 -3.77 -8.48 -16.15
N VAL A 54 -3.10 -7.37 -16.50
CA VAL A 54 -1.70 -7.10 -16.10
C VAL A 54 -1.61 -6.62 -14.64
N PHE A 55 -2.64 -5.95 -14.14
CA PHE A 55 -2.67 -5.29 -12.83
C PHE A 55 -2.26 -6.19 -11.64
N PRO A 56 -2.68 -7.47 -11.52
CA PRO A 56 -2.26 -8.33 -10.41
C PRO A 56 -0.74 -8.53 -10.32
N VAL A 57 -0.06 -8.65 -11.47
CA VAL A 57 1.40 -8.81 -11.51
C VAL A 57 2.10 -7.48 -11.20
N GLN A 58 1.55 -6.37 -11.65
CA GLN A 58 2.02 -5.03 -11.29
C GLN A 58 1.91 -4.79 -9.77
N ASN A 59 0.80 -5.21 -9.17
CA ASN A 59 0.63 -5.17 -7.71
C ASN A 59 1.65 -6.03 -6.96
N LEU A 60 2.02 -7.19 -7.50
CA LEU A 60 3.06 -8.04 -6.91
C LEU A 60 4.41 -7.31 -6.87
N ILE A 61 4.80 -6.64 -7.96
CA ILE A 61 6.05 -5.83 -8.02
C ILE A 61 6.02 -4.75 -6.93
N THR A 62 4.92 -4.02 -6.84
CA THR A 62 4.72 -2.98 -5.81
C THR A 62 4.74 -3.57 -4.40
N ALA A 63 4.07 -4.69 -4.17
CA ALA A 63 4.01 -5.34 -2.86
C ALA A 63 5.40 -5.79 -2.38
N VAL A 64 6.23 -6.35 -3.26
CA VAL A 64 7.61 -6.74 -2.93
C VAL A 64 8.44 -5.49 -2.59
N GLY A 65 8.36 -4.43 -3.42
CA GLY A 65 9.07 -3.18 -3.19
C GLY A 65 8.67 -2.50 -1.88
N VAL A 66 7.37 -2.31 -1.66
CA VAL A 66 6.84 -1.65 -0.44
C VAL A 66 7.12 -2.49 0.80
N GLY A 67 6.87 -3.80 0.75
CA GLY A 67 7.11 -4.67 1.88
C GLY A 67 8.57 -4.66 2.32
N PHE A 68 9.49 -4.88 1.39
CA PHE A 68 10.93 -4.80 1.65
C PHE A 68 11.33 -3.40 2.14
N GLY A 69 10.79 -2.36 1.53
CA GLY A 69 11.00 -0.97 1.91
C GLY A 69 10.57 -0.65 3.35
N ILE A 70 9.48 -1.25 3.85
CA ILE A 70 9.06 -1.14 5.26
C ILE A 70 10.16 -1.72 6.18
N GLY A 71 10.77 -2.83 5.79
CA GLY A 71 11.90 -3.41 6.51
C GLY A 71 13.12 -2.49 6.55
N ILE A 72 13.45 -1.84 5.43
CA ILE A 72 14.50 -0.82 5.35
C ILE A 72 14.20 0.33 6.30
N ASN A 73 12.98 0.87 6.23
CA ASN A 73 12.53 2.00 7.06
C ASN A 73 12.67 1.70 8.55
N ALA A 74 12.11 0.57 9.01
CA ALA A 74 12.12 0.17 10.42
C ALA A 74 13.55 -0.04 10.93
N THR A 75 14.42 -0.67 10.12
CA THR A 75 15.80 -0.97 10.51
C THR A 75 16.65 0.30 10.62
N ILE A 76 16.56 1.20 9.65
CA ILE A 76 17.29 2.47 9.67
C ILE A 76 16.80 3.34 10.84
N ALA A 77 15.48 3.53 10.98
CA ALA A 77 14.93 4.35 12.06
C ALA A 77 15.37 3.84 13.44
N TYR A 78 15.34 2.52 13.66
CA TYR A 78 15.81 1.90 14.89
C TYR A 78 17.28 2.21 15.17
N PHE A 79 18.19 2.02 14.20
CA PHE A 79 19.62 2.25 14.43
C PHE A 79 19.97 3.72 14.58
N LEU A 80 19.26 4.62 13.93
CA LEU A 80 19.40 6.06 14.15
C LEU A 80 18.97 6.45 15.56
N GLY A 81 17.85 5.91 16.05
CA GLY A 81 17.41 6.10 17.42
C GLY A 81 18.41 5.54 18.44
N ALA A 82 18.96 4.37 18.18
CA ALA A 82 20.01 3.73 19.00
C ALA A 82 21.40 4.39 18.87
N GLN A 83 21.53 5.47 18.10
CA GLN A 83 22.79 6.18 17.82
C GLN A 83 23.90 5.29 17.19
N LYS A 84 23.50 4.25 16.47
CA LYS A 84 24.40 3.31 15.78
C LYS A 84 24.50 3.69 14.29
N GLN A 85 25.18 4.82 14.02
CA GLN A 85 25.26 5.43 12.69
C GLN A 85 25.79 4.45 11.61
N GLU A 86 26.87 3.73 11.87
CA GLU A 86 27.46 2.77 10.92
C GLU A 86 26.44 1.69 10.52
N LYS A 87 25.63 1.20 11.46
CA LYS A 87 24.59 0.20 11.17
C LYS A 87 23.44 0.79 10.36
N ALA A 88 23.09 2.05 10.60
CA ALA A 88 22.08 2.74 9.82
C ALA A 88 22.56 2.96 8.36
N ASP A 89 23.80 3.40 8.16
CA ASP A 89 24.42 3.58 6.85
C ASP A 89 24.51 2.26 6.07
N THR A 90 24.96 1.19 6.75
CA THR A 90 25.04 -0.15 6.16
C THR A 90 23.65 -0.66 5.80
N SER A 91 22.63 -0.43 6.66
CA SER A 91 21.23 -0.83 6.37
C SER A 91 20.67 -0.10 5.16
N ALA A 92 20.95 1.20 5.01
CA ALA A 92 20.53 1.98 3.86
C ALA A 92 21.20 1.47 2.56
N THR A 93 22.51 1.22 2.62
CA THR A 93 23.29 0.73 1.46
C THR A 93 22.84 -0.68 1.05
N LEU A 94 22.71 -1.61 2.00
CA LEU A 94 22.18 -2.96 1.75
C LEU A 94 20.74 -2.92 1.23
N GLY A 95 19.92 -2.02 1.79
CA GLY A 95 18.55 -1.81 1.34
C GLY A 95 18.47 -1.45 -0.14
N VAL A 96 19.27 -0.47 -0.58
CA VAL A 96 19.34 -0.07 -2.00
C VAL A 96 19.88 -1.21 -2.88
N ALA A 97 20.97 -1.88 -2.45
CA ALA A 97 21.56 -2.99 -3.22
C ALA A 97 20.58 -4.16 -3.39
N CYS A 98 19.88 -4.56 -2.32
CA CYS A 98 18.88 -5.64 -2.39
C CYS A 98 17.65 -5.21 -3.22
N SER A 99 17.21 -3.95 -3.11
CA SER A 99 16.11 -3.44 -3.94
C SER A 99 16.47 -3.44 -5.43
N PHE A 100 17.70 -3.11 -5.78
CA PHE A 100 18.19 -3.26 -7.15
C PHE A 100 18.12 -4.72 -7.61
N LEU A 101 18.62 -5.66 -6.79
CA LEU A 101 18.56 -7.08 -7.10
C LEU A 101 17.11 -7.59 -7.24
N HIS A 102 16.21 -7.19 -6.33
CA HIS A 102 14.79 -7.52 -6.45
C HIS A 102 14.20 -6.95 -7.74
N GLY A 103 14.53 -5.71 -8.10
CA GLY A 103 14.10 -5.09 -9.35
C GLY A 103 14.55 -5.88 -10.58
N VAL A 104 15.80 -6.35 -10.61
CA VAL A 104 16.32 -7.21 -11.70
C VAL A 104 15.56 -8.53 -11.76
N LEU A 105 15.40 -9.22 -10.63
CA LEU A 105 14.69 -10.50 -10.57
C LEU A 105 13.20 -10.34 -10.98
N LEU A 106 12.55 -9.29 -10.52
CA LEU A 106 11.18 -8.97 -10.88
C LEU A 106 11.05 -8.65 -12.37
N THR A 107 11.96 -7.82 -12.94
CA THR A 107 11.97 -7.52 -14.38
C THR A 107 12.04 -8.79 -15.21
N ILE A 108 13.05 -9.65 -14.95
CA ILE A 108 13.26 -10.88 -15.71
C ILE A 108 12.08 -11.84 -15.50
N GLY A 109 11.70 -12.09 -14.24
CA GLY A 109 10.68 -13.07 -13.90
C GLY A 109 9.29 -12.69 -14.42
N THR A 110 8.87 -11.42 -14.22
CA THR A 110 7.54 -11.00 -14.64
C THR A 110 7.41 -10.89 -16.15
N ILE A 111 8.42 -10.37 -16.87
CA ILE A 111 8.39 -10.33 -18.33
C ILE A 111 8.36 -11.74 -18.94
N ALA A 112 9.11 -12.68 -18.37
CA ALA A 112 9.14 -14.07 -18.85
C ALA A 112 7.81 -14.80 -18.64
N ILE A 113 7.15 -14.56 -17.50
CA ILE A 113 5.90 -15.26 -17.13
C ILE A 113 4.67 -14.65 -17.81
N MET A 114 4.67 -13.35 -18.14
CA MET A 114 3.47 -12.64 -18.61
C MET A 114 2.78 -13.26 -19.83
N PRO A 115 3.47 -13.70 -20.90
CA PRO A 115 2.77 -14.30 -22.04
C PRO A 115 1.95 -15.53 -21.65
N THR A 116 2.53 -16.43 -20.85
CA THR A 116 1.86 -17.62 -20.34
C THR A 116 0.73 -17.25 -19.38
N PHE A 117 0.97 -16.32 -18.46
CA PHE A 117 -0.04 -15.86 -17.52
C PHE A 117 -1.26 -15.28 -18.23
N LEU A 118 -1.09 -14.36 -19.19
CA LEU A 118 -2.19 -13.76 -19.92
C LEU A 118 -2.97 -14.77 -20.77
N SER A 119 -2.28 -15.75 -21.40
CA SER A 119 -2.92 -16.78 -22.20
C SER A 119 -3.82 -17.74 -21.39
N MET A 120 -3.67 -17.77 -20.06
CA MET A 120 -4.57 -18.51 -19.16
C MET A 120 -5.93 -17.83 -18.98
N PHE A 121 -6.00 -16.52 -19.16
CA PHE A 121 -7.20 -15.71 -18.89
C PHE A 121 -7.92 -15.23 -20.16
N THR A 122 -7.22 -15.13 -21.29
CA THR A 122 -7.82 -14.69 -22.54
C THR A 122 -7.26 -15.45 -23.75
N LYS A 123 -8.13 -15.68 -24.73
CA LYS A 123 -7.77 -16.21 -26.06
C LYS A 123 -7.82 -15.13 -27.13
N ASP A 124 -8.30 -13.92 -26.80
CA ASP A 124 -8.34 -12.79 -27.69
C ASP A 124 -6.91 -12.31 -27.98
N GLN A 125 -6.51 -12.40 -29.27
CA GLN A 125 -5.15 -12.08 -29.71
C GLN A 125 -4.83 -10.58 -29.55
N GLU A 126 -5.81 -9.70 -29.68
CA GLU A 126 -5.62 -8.26 -29.49
C GLU A 126 -5.35 -7.93 -28.03
N VAL A 127 -6.18 -8.43 -27.11
CA VAL A 127 -6.00 -8.27 -25.66
C VAL A 127 -4.66 -8.86 -25.21
N LEU A 128 -4.32 -10.06 -25.71
CA LEU A 128 -3.05 -10.73 -25.40
C LEU A 128 -1.85 -9.89 -25.86
N SER A 129 -1.87 -9.42 -27.11
CA SER A 129 -0.81 -8.56 -27.68
C SER A 129 -0.65 -7.26 -26.93
N MET A 130 -1.77 -6.59 -26.61
CA MET A 130 -1.77 -5.35 -25.81
C MET A 130 -1.22 -5.58 -24.41
N GLY A 131 -1.65 -6.64 -23.74
CA GLY A 131 -1.18 -6.96 -22.38
C GLY A 131 0.31 -7.31 -22.34
N ILE A 132 0.82 -8.09 -23.30
CA ILE A 132 2.26 -8.41 -23.42
C ILE A 132 3.05 -7.12 -23.72
N THR A 133 2.57 -6.27 -24.61
CA THR A 133 3.25 -5.03 -24.96
C THR A 133 3.32 -4.08 -23.77
N TYR A 134 2.19 -3.88 -23.08
CA TYR A 134 2.11 -3.04 -21.87
C TYR A 134 3.05 -3.56 -20.77
N SER A 135 2.94 -4.85 -20.45
CA SER A 135 3.72 -5.46 -19.38
C SER A 135 5.22 -5.43 -19.65
N ARG A 136 5.68 -5.70 -20.89
CA ARG A 136 7.10 -5.62 -21.25
C ARG A 136 7.69 -4.24 -20.97
N ILE A 137 6.96 -3.18 -21.29
CA ILE A 137 7.41 -1.81 -21.07
C ILE A 137 7.36 -1.51 -19.56
N THR A 138 6.19 -1.67 -18.93
CA THR A 138 6.00 -1.30 -17.52
C THR A 138 6.88 -2.11 -16.58
N PHE A 139 7.03 -3.42 -16.82
CA PHE A 139 7.88 -4.28 -15.97
C PHE A 139 9.38 -4.10 -16.27
N GLY A 140 9.74 -3.58 -17.44
CA GLY A 140 11.09 -3.11 -17.71
C GLY A 140 11.54 -2.01 -16.73
N PHE A 141 10.61 -1.25 -16.18
CA PHE A 141 10.87 -0.24 -15.15
C PHE A 141 10.89 -0.81 -13.71
N SER A 142 10.75 -2.13 -13.48
CA SER A 142 10.70 -2.70 -12.12
C SER A 142 11.97 -2.40 -11.31
N ILE A 143 13.12 -2.28 -11.95
CA ILE A 143 14.37 -1.85 -11.29
C ILE A 143 14.21 -0.43 -10.75
N ILE A 144 13.69 0.48 -11.58
CA ILE A 144 13.46 1.88 -11.21
C ILE A 144 12.43 1.98 -10.09
N ILE A 145 11.32 1.25 -10.20
CA ILE A 145 10.26 1.18 -9.17
C ILE A 145 10.84 0.67 -7.83
N SER A 146 11.63 -0.39 -7.86
CA SER A 146 12.23 -0.97 -6.64
C SER A 146 13.21 0.00 -5.98
N LEU A 147 14.01 0.72 -6.76
CA LEU A 147 14.93 1.73 -6.26
C LEU A 147 14.19 2.97 -5.74
N GLU A 148 13.19 3.44 -6.47
CA GLU A 148 12.33 4.56 -6.07
C GLU A 148 11.71 4.31 -4.70
N ILE A 149 11.07 3.13 -4.51
CA ILE A 149 10.48 2.74 -3.24
C ILE A 149 11.53 2.63 -2.14
N ALA A 150 12.73 2.10 -2.44
CA ALA A 150 13.81 2.05 -1.45
C ALA A 150 14.21 3.45 -0.98
N TYR A 151 14.42 4.40 -1.90
CA TYR A 151 14.72 5.78 -1.54
C TYR A 151 13.55 6.45 -0.80
N GLU A 152 12.31 6.22 -1.23
CA GLU A 152 11.11 6.67 -0.50
C GLU A 152 11.19 6.25 0.97
N LYS A 153 11.45 4.97 1.23
CA LYS A 153 11.47 4.44 2.60
C LYS A 153 12.69 4.91 3.39
N ILE A 154 13.83 5.15 2.74
CA ILE A 154 14.99 5.77 3.38
C ILE A 154 14.68 7.23 3.77
N PHE A 155 14.09 8.04 2.88
CA PHE A 155 13.66 9.40 3.20
C PHE A 155 12.64 9.44 4.33
N GLN A 156 11.68 8.52 4.34
CA GLN A 156 10.70 8.36 5.42
C GLN A 156 11.39 8.00 6.75
N SER A 157 12.35 7.07 6.74
CA SER A 157 13.05 6.62 7.96
C SER A 157 13.81 7.74 8.67
N VAL A 158 14.27 8.72 7.93
CA VAL A 158 14.97 9.91 8.44
C VAL A 158 14.03 11.12 8.66
N GLY A 159 12.71 10.89 8.53
CA GLY A 159 11.69 11.91 8.80
C GLY A 159 11.50 12.97 7.71
N ARG A 160 12.03 12.79 6.52
CA ARG A 160 11.89 13.75 5.40
C ARG A 160 10.59 13.54 4.63
N MET A 161 9.44 13.50 5.34
CA MET A 161 8.13 13.22 4.73
C MET A 161 7.67 14.26 3.70
N LYS A 162 7.98 15.55 3.92
CA LYS A 162 7.66 16.60 2.94
C LYS A 162 8.41 16.37 1.62
N THR A 163 9.70 16.02 1.69
CA THR A 163 10.48 15.70 0.48
C THR A 163 9.91 14.47 -0.22
N THR A 164 9.56 13.43 0.53
CA THR A 164 8.90 12.24 0.01
C THR A 164 7.61 12.61 -0.74
N MET A 165 6.77 13.45 -0.14
CA MET A 165 5.55 13.94 -0.78
C MET A 165 5.83 14.63 -2.12
N PHE A 166 6.78 15.58 -2.17
CA PHE A 166 7.09 16.29 -3.41
C PHE A 166 7.64 15.36 -4.49
N CYS A 167 8.52 14.42 -4.13
CA CYS A 167 9.05 13.44 -5.08
C CYS A 167 7.93 12.55 -5.67
N MET A 168 7.09 11.96 -4.83
CA MET A 168 5.99 11.12 -5.27
C MET A 168 4.98 11.90 -6.14
N MET A 169 4.60 13.10 -5.70
CA MET A 169 3.66 13.94 -6.44
C MET A 169 4.22 14.37 -7.79
N SER A 170 5.52 14.64 -7.91
CA SER A 170 6.13 15.02 -9.19
C SER A 170 5.98 13.92 -10.24
N GLY A 171 6.19 12.67 -9.88
CA GLY A 171 6.00 11.53 -10.78
C GLY A 171 4.55 11.30 -11.16
N CYS A 172 3.63 11.39 -10.19
CA CYS A 172 2.18 11.27 -10.45
C CYS A 172 1.69 12.40 -11.40
N ILE A 173 2.11 13.64 -11.16
CA ILE A 173 1.73 14.78 -12.01
C ILE A 173 2.30 14.62 -13.42
N LEU A 174 3.57 14.23 -13.54
CA LEU A 174 4.17 13.99 -14.86
C LEU A 174 3.41 12.89 -15.62
N ASN A 175 3.04 11.80 -14.95
CA ASN A 175 2.28 10.74 -15.58
C ASN A 175 0.92 11.25 -16.09
N ILE A 176 0.15 11.97 -15.27
CA ILE A 176 -1.14 12.57 -15.65
C ILE A 176 -1.01 13.46 -16.89
N ILE A 177 0.11 14.19 -17.03
CA ILE A 177 0.38 15.03 -18.19
C ILE A 177 0.78 14.20 -19.40
N LEU A 178 1.63 13.19 -19.22
CA LEU A 178 2.15 12.37 -20.31
C LEU A 178 1.12 11.38 -20.87
N ASP A 179 0.20 10.89 -20.07
CA ASP A 179 -0.84 9.95 -20.51
C ASP A 179 -1.59 10.45 -21.76
N PRO A 180 -2.29 11.59 -21.75
CA PRO A 180 -3.00 12.06 -22.95
C PRO A 180 -2.05 12.39 -24.09
N ILE A 181 -0.84 12.87 -23.81
CA ILE A 181 0.14 13.24 -24.85
C ILE A 181 0.62 11.99 -25.59
N MET A 182 0.97 10.93 -24.86
CA MET A 182 1.57 9.72 -25.45
C MET A 182 0.51 8.72 -25.95
N ILE A 183 -0.64 8.65 -25.27
CA ILE A 183 -1.73 7.75 -25.67
C ILE A 183 -2.35 8.23 -27.00
N PHE A 184 -2.71 9.51 -27.07
CA PHE A 184 -3.47 10.04 -28.22
C PHE A 184 -2.61 10.73 -29.28
N GLY A 185 -1.35 11.02 -28.95
CA GLY A 185 -0.43 11.67 -29.89
C GLY A 185 -0.69 13.16 -30.00
N LEU A 186 -0.33 13.94 -28.96
CA LEU A 186 -0.48 15.38 -28.97
C LEU A 186 0.86 16.07 -29.27
N GLY A 187 0.83 17.09 -30.12
CA GLY A 187 2.02 17.84 -30.54
C GLY A 187 2.97 16.99 -31.41
N PRO A 188 4.28 16.96 -31.10
CA PRO A 188 5.27 16.20 -31.89
C PRO A 188 5.30 14.70 -31.57
N VAL A 189 4.53 14.26 -30.58
CA VAL A 189 4.53 12.87 -30.12
C VAL A 189 3.54 12.04 -30.93
N PRO A 190 3.97 10.92 -31.56
CA PRO A 190 3.06 10.05 -32.30
C PRO A 190 2.06 9.36 -31.36
N ARG A 191 0.90 8.99 -31.88
CA ARG A 191 -0.09 8.21 -31.15
C ARG A 191 0.45 6.82 -30.83
N MET A 192 0.61 6.50 -29.54
CA MET A 192 1.21 5.26 -29.08
C MET A 192 0.20 4.30 -28.46
N GLY A 193 -1.03 4.74 -28.17
CA GLY A 193 -2.07 3.92 -27.53
C GLY A 193 -1.59 3.36 -26.19
N ILE A 194 -1.79 2.05 -25.96
CA ILE A 194 -1.43 1.38 -24.70
C ILE A 194 0.09 1.41 -24.41
N ARG A 195 0.93 1.49 -25.45
CA ARG A 195 2.38 1.70 -25.28
C ARG A 195 2.66 3.05 -24.64
N GLY A 196 1.89 4.09 -25.04
CA GLY A 196 1.98 5.43 -24.48
C GLY A 196 1.70 5.44 -22.97
N ALA A 197 0.63 4.78 -22.52
CA ALA A 197 0.32 4.63 -21.10
C ALA A 197 1.46 3.93 -20.33
N ALA A 198 2.02 2.84 -20.88
CA ALA A 198 3.13 2.13 -20.27
C ALA A 198 4.39 3.00 -20.12
N TRP A 199 4.74 3.76 -21.15
CA TRP A 199 5.88 4.69 -21.11
C TRP A 199 5.64 5.86 -20.17
N ALA A 200 4.43 6.44 -20.15
CA ALA A 200 4.07 7.54 -19.25
C ALA A 200 4.21 7.11 -17.79
N THR A 201 3.73 5.91 -17.45
CA THR A 201 3.90 5.31 -16.12
C THR A 201 5.38 5.15 -15.78
N GLY A 202 6.18 4.54 -16.65
CA GLY A 202 7.61 4.33 -16.42
C GLY A 202 8.40 5.63 -16.30
N LEU A 203 8.11 6.64 -17.11
CA LEU A 203 8.74 7.96 -17.03
C LEU A 203 8.35 8.72 -15.75
N GLY A 204 7.12 8.57 -15.28
CA GLY A 204 6.69 9.09 -13.97
C GLY A 204 7.53 8.51 -12.83
N GLN A 205 7.72 7.19 -12.81
CA GLN A 205 8.56 6.50 -11.82
C GLN A 205 10.03 6.94 -11.92
N LEU A 206 10.54 7.09 -13.15
CA LEU A 206 11.91 7.57 -13.37
C LEU A 206 12.11 8.99 -12.84
N LEU A 207 11.15 9.90 -13.05
CA LEU A 207 11.20 11.24 -12.50
C LEU A 207 11.17 11.22 -10.98
N THR A 208 10.32 10.39 -10.38
CA THR A 208 10.27 10.24 -8.91
C THR A 208 11.63 9.81 -8.35
N LEU A 209 12.25 8.77 -8.95
CA LEU A 209 13.58 8.33 -8.55
C LEU A 209 14.62 9.44 -8.75
N ALA A 210 14.61 10.12 -9.90
CA ALA A 210 15.52 11.23 -10.17
C ALA A 210 15.33 12.37 -9.16
N ALA A 211 14.12 12.69 -8.76
CA ALA A 211 13.82 13.67 -7.72
C ALA A 211 14.40 13.25 -6.36
N TYR A 212 14.26 11.99 -5.94
CA TYR A 212 14.90 11.50 -4.71
C TYR A 212 16.43 11.63 -4.76
N LEU A 213 17.07 11.25 -5.86
CA LEU A 213 18.50 11.37 -6.03
C LEU A 213 18.95 12.84 -6.02
N PHE A 214 18.21 13.72 -6.68
CA PHE A 214 18.46 15.16 -6.69
C PHE A 214 18.37 15.78 -5.30
N PHE A 215 17.30 15.46 -4.54
CA PHE A 215 17.19 15.95 -3.16
C PHE A 215 18.22 15.35 -2.22
N ALA A 216 18.64 14.09 -2.43
CA ALA A 216 19.73 13.48 -1.67
C ALA A 216 21.07 14.16 -1.95
N TRP A 217 21.30 14.65 -3.20
CA TRP A 217 22.51 15.37 -3.59
C TRP A 217 22.55 16.80 -3.02
N ILE A 218 21.47 17.58 -3.18
CA ILE A 218 21.41 18.97 -2.67
C ILE A 218 21.42 19.01 -1.14
N ARG A 219 20.70 18.09 -0.52
CA ARG A 219 20.53 18.04 0.93
C ARG A 219 20.84 16.63 1.43
N PRO A 220 22.12 16.33 1.68
CA PRO A 220 22.54 14.98 2.06
C PRO A 220 21.68 14.36 3.17
N LEU A 221 21.44 13.08 3.03
CA LEU A 221 20.70 12.32 4.03
C LEU A 221 21.57 12.13 5.28
N PRO A 222 20.97 12.02 6.47
CA PRO A 222 21.68 11.66 7.69
C PRO A 222 22.32 10.27 7.64
N VAL A 223 21.90 9.42 6.70
CA VAL A 223 22.49 8.10 6.42
C VAL A 223 23.26 8.13 5.12
N LYS A 224 24.44 7.52 5.10
CA LYS A 224 25.32 7.46 3.93
C LYS A 224 25.02 6.20 3.12
N ILE A 225 24.71 6.40 1.83
CA ILE A 225 24.56 5.31 0.86
C ILE A 225 25.84 5.29 0.02
N SER A 226 26.68 4.28 0.22
CA SER A 226 27.97 4.20 -0.47
C SER A 226 28.39 2.75 -0.67
N LEU A 227 28.92 2.45 -1.87
CA LEU A 227 29.52 1.13 -2.16
C LEU A 227 30.62 0.74 -1.17
N LYS A 228 31.34 1.73 -0.59
CA LYS A 228 32.34 1.48 0.47
C LYS A 228 31.71 0.98 1.77
N SER A 229 30.44 1.31 2.01
CA SER A 229 29.65 0.83 3.16
C SER A 229 28.90 -0.46 2.85
N LEU A 230 29.05 -1.03 1.65
CA LEU A 230 28.45 -2.29 1.26
C LEU A 230 29.20 -3.45 1.91
N LYS A 231 28.88 -3.69 3.18
CA LYS A 231 29.34 -4.88 3.92
C LYS A 231 28.20 -5.87 4.00
N PHE A 232 28.43 -7.10 3.59
CA PHE A 232 27.44 -8.17 3.73
C PHE A 232 27.27 -8.50 5.22
N ASP A 233 26.28 -7.89 5.85
CA ASP A 233 25.89 -8.15 7.24
C ASP A 233 24.61 -9.00 7.27
N ARG A 234 24.78 -10.30 7.52
CA ARG A 234 23.67 -11.26 7.59
C ARG A 234 22.65 -10.90 8.69
N ALA A 235 23.10 -10.27 9.78
CA ALA A 235 22.20 -9.90 10.88
C ALA A 235 21.30 -8.71 10.49
N LEU A 236 21.86 -7.72 9.75
CA LEU A 236 21.09 -6.60 9.21
C LEU A 236 20.10 -7.07 8.14
N LEU A 237 20.54 -7.91 7.21
CA LEU A 237 19.66 -8.50 6.20
C LEU A 237 18.52 -9.26 6.86
N LYS A 238 18.80 -10.10 7.85
CA LYS A 238 17.76 -10.83 8.59
C LYS A 238 16.75 -9.87 9.23
N LYS A 239 17.18 -8.74 9.77
CA LYS A 239 16.27 -7.72 10.33
C LYS A 239 15.38 -7.09 9.26
N ILE A 240 15.94 -6.69 8.12
CA ILE A 240 15.18 -6.10 7.02
C ILE A 240 14.14 -7.10 6.49
N TYR A 241 14.55 -8.34 6.20
CA TYR A 241 13.65 -9.37 5.68
C TYR A 241 12.62 -9.87 6.71
N ALA A 242 12.95 -9.86 8.00
CA ALA A 242 12.02 -10.24 9.07
C ALA A 242 10.81 -9.30 9.17
N VAL A 243 10.90 -8.10 8.62
CA VAL A 243 9.78 -7.17 8.47
C VAL A 243 9.28 -7.16 7.03
N GLY A 244 10.18 -7.16 6.06
CA GLY A 244 9.86 -7.00 4.64
C GLY A 244 9.02 -8.15 4.09
N ILE A 245 9.38 -9.41 4.35
CA ILE A 245 8.61 -10.57 3.89
C ILE A 245 7.19 -10.58 4.50
N PRO A 246 7.01 -10.46 5.83
CA PRO A 246 5.68 -10.33 6.40
C PRO A 246 4.85 -9.19 5.82
N ALA A 247 5.44 -8.01 5.61
CA ALA A 247 4.73 -6.87 5.05
C ALA A 247 4.30 -7.11 3.58
N THR A 248 5.14 -7.77 2.77
CA THR A 248 4.78 -8.21 1.41
C THR A 248 3.60 -9.19 1.44
N LEU A 249 3.65 -10.18 2.32
CA LEU A 249 2.57 -11.15 2.47
C LEU A 249 1.27 -10.52 2.94
N ASN A 250 1.33 -9.52 3.83
CA ASN A 250 0.14 -8.77 4.27
C ASN A 250 -0.62 -8.14 3.09
N MET A 251 0.10 -7.61 2.10
CA MET A 251 -0.53 -7.06 0.89
C MET A 251 -1.16 -8.15 0.01
N ALA A 252 -0.51 -9.31 -0.10
CA ALA A 252 -1.04 -10.45 -0.85
C ALA A 252 -2.30 -11.05 -0.20
N LEU A 253 -2.36 -11.11 1.13
CA LEU A 253 -3.51 -11.62 1.87
C LEU A 253 -4.80 -10.83 1.61
N SER A 254 -4.71 -9.52 1.42
CA SER A 254 -5.87 -8.70 1.07
C SER A 254 -6.47 -9.09 -0.29
N SER A 255 -5.63 -9.39 -1.27
CA SER A 255 -6.09 -9.85 -2.59
C SER A 255 -6.72 -11.25 -2.54
N LEU A 256 -6.14 -12.15 -1.73
CA LEU A 256 -6.69 -13.48 -1.49
C LEU A 256 -8.08 -13.39 -0.85
N LEU A 257 -8.25 -12.51 0.14
CA LEU A 257 -9.54 -12.26 0.78
C LEU A 257 -10.60 -11.83 -0.23
N ILE A 258 -10.30 -10.83 -1.05
CA ILE A 258 -11.24 -10.30 -2.06
C ILE A 258 -11.66 -11.42 -3.02
N SER A 259 -10.72 -12.19 -3.53
CA SER A 259 -10.99 -13.30 -4.46
C SER A 259 -11.85 -14.38 -3.82
N SER A 260 -11.57 -14.74 -2.57
CA SER A 260 -12.33 -15.77 -1.84
C SER A 260 -13.75 -15.31 -1.53
N LEU A 261 -13.94 -14.06 -1.10
CA LEU A 261 -15.29 -13.51 -0.85
C LEU A 261 -16.08 -13.37 -2.14
N ASN A 262 -15.46 -13.00 -3.26
CA ASN A 262 -16.10 -13.00 -4.56
C ASN A 262 -16.60 -14.39 -4.95
N ALA A 263 -15.80 -15.44 -4.72
CA ALA A 263 -16.21 -16.83 -4.98
C ALA A 263 -17.42 -17.25 -4.13
N ILE A 264 -17.45 -16.88 -2.85
CA ILE A 264 -18.60 -17.14 -1.97
C ILE A 264 -19.85 -16.40 -2.47
N LEU A 265 -19.75 -15.12 -2.80
CA LEU A 265 -20.86 -14.27 -3.21
C LEU A 265 -21.37 -14.57 -4.61
N ALA A 266 -20.52 -15.06 -5.52
CA ALA A 266 -20.90 -15.46 -6.88
C ALA A 266 -21.99 -16.56 -6.87
N ALA A 267 -21.99 -17.42 -5.85
CA ALA A 267 -23.03 -18.44 -5.66
C ALA A 267 -24.43 -17.85 -5.38
N TYR A 268 -24.51 -16.60 -4.93
CA TYR A 268 -25.76 -15.89 -4.64
C TYR A 268 -26.18 -14.90 -5.74
N GLY A 269 -25.29 -14.61 -6.69
CA GLY A 269 -25.56 -13.78 -7.87
C GLY A 269 -24.57 -12.64 -8.08
N GLN A 270 -24.46 -12.17 -9.32
CA GLN A 270 -23.51 -11.14 -9.74
C GLN A 270 -23.70 -9.79 -9.03
N MET A 271 -24.93 -9.48 -8.62
CA MET A 271 -25.24 -8.27 -7.86
C MET A 271 -24.42 -8.19 -6.57
N TYR A 272 -24.26 -9.28 -5.83
CA TYR A 272 -23.51 -9.30 -4.57
C TYR A 272 -22.00 -9.17 -4.80
N VAL A 273 -21.48 -9.75 -5.87
CA VAL A 273 -20.08 -9.56 -6.32
C VAL A 273 -19.83 -8.09 -6.65
N MET A 274 -20.76 -7.45 -7.37
CA MET A 274 -20.68 -6.02 -7.67
C MET A 274 -20.71 -5.18 -6.40
N ILE A 275 -21.59 -5.46 -5.44
CA ILE A 275 -21.67 -4.74 -4.16
C ILE A 275 -20.34 -4.85 -3.40
N LEU A 276 -19.72 -6.03 -3.34
CA LEU A 276 -18.41 -6.20 -2.72
C LEU A 276 -17.33 -5.36 -3.42
N GLY A 277 -17.35 -5.34 -4.76
CA GLY A 277 -16.42 -4.53 -5.55
C GLY A 277 -16.55 -3.03 -5.27
N VAL A 278 -17.78 -2.52 -5.19
CA VAL A 278 -18.06 -1.13 -4.81
C VAL A 278 -17.62 -0.84 -3.38
N TYR A 279 -17.91 -1.74 -2.45
CA TYR A 279 -17.44 -1.63 -1.07
C TYR A 279 -15.91 -1.47 -0.99
N TYR A 280 -15.12 -2.31 -1.68
CA TYR A 280 -13.66 -2.21 -1.64
C TYR A 280 -13.14 -0.91 -2.27
N LYS A 281 -13.78 -0.39 -3.30
CA LYS A 281 -13.45 0.93 -3.85
C LYS A 281 -13.69 2.05 -2.82
N LEU A 282 -14.84 2.05 -2.16
CA LEU A 282 -15.15 3.00 -1.10
C LEU A 282 -14.21 2.84 0.11
N GLN A 283 -13.95 1.62 0.52
CA GLN A 283 -13.02 1.31 1.61
C GLN A 283 -11.62 1.89 1.34
N THR A 284 -11.12 1.76 0.11
CA THR A 284 -9.81 2.31 -0.26
C THR A 284 -9.73 3.80 0.07
N PHE A 285 -10.74 4.59 -0.31
CA PHE A 285 -10.79 6.03 -0.01
C PHE A 285 -10.92 6.33 1.48
N LEU A 286 -11.75 5.56 2.19
CA LEU A 286 -11.98 5.77 3.63
C LEU A 286 -10.74 5.41 4.48
N TYR A 287 -10.00 4.36 4.11
CA TYR A 287 -8.82 3.91 4.84
C TYR A 287 -7.54 4.66 4.44
N LEU A 288 -7.52 5.37 3.32
CA LEU A 288 -6.35 6.05 2.80
C LEU A 288 -5.76 7.08 3.80
N PRO A 289 -6.55 7.97 4.45
CA PRO A 289 -6.00 8.89 5.44
C PRO A 289 -5.42 8.16 6.67
N ALA A 290 -6.08 7.10 7.16
CA ALA A 290 -5.58 6.32 8.27
C ALA A 290 -4.24 5.62 7.92
N ASN A 291 -4.12 5.05 6.73
CA ASN A 291 -2.88 4.48 6.23
C ASN A 291 -1.75 5.51 6.10
N GLY A 292 -2.07 6.75 5.68
CA GLY A 292 -1.10 7.85 5.64
C GLY A 292 -0.58 8.21 7.02
N ILE A 293 -1.45 8.23 8.05
CA ILE A 293 -1.05 8.47 9.44
C ILE A 293 -0.15 7.35 9.95
N ILE A 294 -0.47 6.09 9.63
CA ILE A 294 0.35 4.93 10.00
C ILE A 294 1.72 4.99 9.33
N GLN A 295 1.82 5.41 8.07
CA GLN A 295 3.10 5.60 7.40
C GLN A 295 3.95 6.66 8.10
N GLY A 296 3.34 7.77 8.55
CA GLY A 296 4.03 8.79 9.35
C GLY A 296 4.49 8.30 10.73
N MET A 297 3.71 7.40 11.35
CA MET A 297 4.01 6.83 12.67
C MET A 297 5.20 5.87 12.64
N ARG A 298 5.33 5.01 11.61
CA ARG A 298 6.33 3.93 11.56
C ARG A 298 7.76 4.37 11.90
N PRO A 299 8.35 5.36 11.22
CA PRO A 299 9.71 5.79 11.53
C PRO A 299 9.83 6.42 12.93
N LEU A 300 8.79 7.10 13.41
CA LEU A 300 8.77 7.67 14.76
C LEU A 300 8.81 6.57 15.83
N ILE A 301 8.03 5.50 15.65
CA ILE A 301 8.06 4.34 16.55
C ILE A 301 9.43 3.66 16.50
N GLY A 302 9.96 3.38 15.30
CA GLY A 302 11.26 2.75 15.15
C GLY A 302 12.39 3.54 15.80
N TYR A 303 12.43 4.85 15.57
CA TYR A 303 13.41 5.74 16.16
C TYR A 303 13.31 5.79 17.71
N ASN A 304 12.11 6.04 18.27
CA ASN A 304 11.94 6.13 19.71
C ASN A 304 12.17 4.79 20.42
N TYR A 305 11.82 3.68 19.76
CA TYR A 305 12.14 2.34 20.27
C TYR A 305 13.65 2.09 20.30
N GLY A 306 14.38 2.46 19.24
CA GLY A 306 15.84 2.40 19.20
C GLY A 306 16.52 3.29 20.26
N ALA A 307 15.92 4.45 20.55
CA ALA A 307 16.39 5.38 21.58
C ALA A 307 16.03 4.97 23.03
N GLY A 308 15.29 3.86 23.23
CA GLY A 308 14.85 3.42 24.56
C GLY A 308 13.66 4.21 25.14
N GLU A 309 13.02 5.08 24.33
CA GLU A 309 11.92 5.97 24.75
C GLU A 309 10.57 5.26 24.71
N GLN A 310 10.39 4.21 25.51
CA GLN A 310 9.19 3.36 25.53
C GLN A 310 7.90 4.15 25.78
N LYS A 311 7.95 5.12 26.69
CA LYS A 311 6.77 5.97 26.99
C LYS A 311 6.31 6.76 25.74
N ARG A 312 7.25 7.19 24.90
CA ARG A 312 6.94 7.89 23.65
C ARG A 312 6.38 6.95 22.59
N VAL A 313 6.91 5.72 22.50
CA VAL A 313 6.37 4.67 21.62
C VAL A 313 4.89 4.41 21.93
N HIS A 314 4.53 4.22 23.19
CA HIS A 314 3.13 4.02 23.59
C HIS A 314 2.24 5.25 23.31
N LYS A 315 2.73 6.46 23.55
CA LYS A 315 1.97 7.68 23.24
C LYS A 315 1.79 7.85 21.72
N LEU A 316 2.81 7.59 20.91
CA LEU A 316 2.70 7.61 19.44
C LEU A 316 1.65 6.63 18.94
N TYR A 317 1.65 5.40 19.46
CA TYR A 317 0.63 4.41 19.16
C TYR A 317 -0.78 4.93 19.53
N SER A 318 -0.96 5.43 20.75
CA SER A 318 -2.27 5.92 21.23
C SER A 318 -2.79 7.09 20.38
N TYR A 319 -1.95 8.09 20.08
CA TYR A 319 -2.36 9.21 19.23
C TYR A 319 -2.71 8.76 17.80
N THR A 320 -1.93 7.84 17.23
CA THR A 320 -2.25 7.26 15.91
C THR A 320 -3.57 6.51 15.95
N LEU A 321 -3.80 5.72 17.00
CA LEU A 321 -5.05 4.98 17.19
C LEU A 321 -6.25 5.93 17.29
N TYR A 322 -6.17 7.01 18.08
CA TYR A 322 -7.26 7.97 18.20
C TYR A 322 -7.55 8.70 16.89
N LEU A 323 -6.51 9.12 16.17
CA LEU A 323 -6.68 9.76 14.85
C LEU A 323 -7.29 8.79 13.84
N SER A 324 -6.80 7.55 13.78
CA SER A 324 -7.35 6.50 12.91
C SER A 324 -8.80 6.16 13.26
N ALA A 325 -9.12 6.04 14.57
CA ALA A 325 -10.47 5.79 15.03
C ALA A 325 -11.43 6.94 14.68
N GLY A 326 -10.97 8.20 14.78
CA GLY A 326 -11.74 9.37 14.34
C GLY A 326 -12.06 9.36 12.85
N ILE A 327 -11.09 8.98 12.00
CA ILE A 327 -11.30 8.81 10.55
C ILE A 327 -12.29 7.67 10.29
N MET A 328 -12.12 6.54 10.97
CA MET A 328 -13.03 5.39 10.82
C MET A 328 -14.44 5.68 11.32
N LEU A 329 -14.58 6.51 12.37
CA LEU A 329 -15.88 7.00 12.82
C LEU A 329 -16.57 7.85 11.73
N ALA A 330 -15.83 8.77 11.11
CA ALA A 330 -16.36 9.56 9.99
C ALA A 330 -16.78 8.65 8.82
N GLY A 331 -15.97 7.65 8.48
CA GLY A 331 -16.32 6.64 7.47
C GLY A 331 -17.57 5.84 7.83
N THR A 332 -17.70 5.43 9.09
CA THR A 332 -18.90 4.74 9.60
C THR A 332 -20.13 5.62 9.46
N LEU A 333 -20.06 6.89 9.89
CA LEU A 333 -21.18 7.83 9.78
C LEU A 333 -21.60 8.06 8.33
N LEU A 334 -20.65 8.21 7.40
CA LEU A 334 -20.97 8.32 5.97
C LEU A 334 -21.71 7.08 5.45
N CYS A 335 -21.24 5.88 5.76
CA CYS A 335 -21.86 4.64 5.35
C CYS A 335 -23.23 4.40 6.01
N MET A 336 -23.46 4.95 7.21
CA MET A 336 -24.76 4.84 7.90
C MET A 336 -25.79 5.84 7.38
N ILE A 337 -25.39 7.09 7.14
CA ILE A 337 -26.30 8.19 6.82
C ILE A 337 -26.65 8.22 5.33
N ILE A 338 -25.64 8.08 4.44
CA ILE A 338 -25.81 8.25 2.99
C ILE A 338 -25.36 7.05 2.15
N PRO A 339 -25.63 5.79 2.57
CA PRO A 339 -25.11 4.63 1.82
C PRO A 339 -25.69 4.57 0.40
N GLY A 340 -26.96 4.93 0.20
CA GLY A 340 -27.59 4.96 -1.12
C GLY A 340 -26.93 5.96 -2.08
N THR A 341 -26.54 7.13 -1.61
CA THR A 341 -25.81 8.13 -2.41
C THR A 341 -24.44 7.60 -2.80
N LEU A 342 -23.71 6.97 -1.86
CA LEU A 342 -22.41 6.38 -2.13
C LEU A 342 -22.47 5.29 -3.19
N LEU A 343 -23.48 4.43 -3.14
CA LEU A 343 -23.69 3.38 -4.14
C LEU A 343 -24.19 3.95 -5.46
N GLY A 344 -25.01 5.00 -5.42
CA GLY A 344 -25.51 5.68 -6.60
C GLY A 344 -24.43 6.29 -7.49
N LEU A 345 -23.20 6.47 -6.97
CA LEU A 345 -22.02 6.86 -7.77
C LEU A 345 -21.57 5.74 -8.71
N PHE A 346 -21.94 4.49 -8.45
CA PHE A 346 -21.45 3.31 -9.18
C PHE A 346 -22.54 2.56 -9.94
N THR A 347 -23.81 2.72 -9.57
CA THR A 347 -24.94 2.03 -10.18
C THR A 347 -26.22 2.83 -10.08
N THR A 348 -27.09 2.69 -11.07
CA THR A 348 -28.44 3.27 -11.09
C THR A 348 -29.54 2.24 -10.77
N ASN A 349 -29.17 0.96 -10.59
CA ASN A 349 -30.13 -0.11 -10.30
C ASN A 349 -30.65 0.00 -8.86
N PRO A 350 -31.96 0.25 -8.63
CA PRO A 350 -32.53 0.44 -7.30
C PRO A 350 -32.36 -0.77 -6.38
N GLN A 351 -32.44 -2.00 -6.92
CA GLN A 351 -32.28 -3.22 -6.13
C GLN A 351 -30.84 -3.37 -5.63
N THR A 352 -29.85 -3.07 -6.48
CA THR A 352 -28.43 -3.09 -6.11
C THR A 352 -28.12 -2.00 -5.08
N ILE A 353 -28.72 -0.81 -5.22
CA ILE A 353 -28.57 0.29 -4.25
C ILE A 353 -29.17 -0.12 -2.89
N ALA A 354 -30.34 -0.72 -2.86
CA ALA A 354 -30.98 -1.15 -1.61
C ALA A 354 -30.16 -2.24 -0.89
N ALA A 355 -29.79 -3.31 -1.60
CA ALA A 355 -28.99 -4.41 -1.06
C ALA A 355 -27.59 -3.94 -0.62
N GLY A 356 -26.94 -3.10 -1.43
CA GLY A 356 -25.63 -2.56 -1.12
C GLY A 356 -25.65 -1.55 0.03
N SER A 357 -26.73 -0.77 0.19
CA SER A 357 -26.92 0.12 1.34
C SER A 357 -26.98 -0.67 2.65
N THR A 358 -27.67 -1.81 2.64
CA THR A 358 -27.67 -2.75 3.76
C THR A 358 -26.26 -3.30 4.03
N ALA A 359 -25.55 -3.72 3.00
CA ALA A 359 -24.18 -4.21 3.10
C ALA A 359 -23.25 -3.17 3.73
N LEU A 360 -23.25 -1.92 3.22
CA LEU A 360 -22.41 -0.85 3.73
C LEU A 360 -22.68 -0.54 5.21
N ARG A 361 -23.95 -0.49 5.62
CA ARG A 361 -24.32 -0.27 7.03
C ARG A 361 -23.79 -1.38 7.93
N ILE A 362 -23.94 -2.64 7.52
CA ILE A 362 -23.48 -3.79 8.32
C ILE A 362 -21.95 -3.81 8.41
N ILE A 363 -21.25 -3.68 7.29
CA ILE A 363 -19.79 -3.76 7.26
C ILE A 363 -19.16 -2.60 8.03
N SER A 364 -19.73 -1.39 7.94
CA SER A 364 -19.17 -0.18 8.58
C SER A 364 -19.18 -0.24 10.10
N LEU A 365 -19.98 -1.13 10.72
CA LEU A 365 -19.91 -1.39 12.18
C LEU A 365 -18.51 -1.83 12.63
N GLY A 366 -17.75 -2.49 11.76
CA GLY A 366 -16.39 -2.93 12.02
C GLY A 366 -15.31 -1.85 11.84
N PHE A 367 -15.59 -0.71 11.21
CA PHE A 367 -14.56 0.25 10.83
C PHE A 367 -13.82 0.84 12.03
N ILE A 368 -14.54 1.32 13.04
CA ILE A 368 -13.92 1.93 14.23
C ILE A 368 -13.01 0.91 14.92
N VAL A 369 -13.48 -0.31 15.06
CA VAL A 369 -12.75 -1.41 15.71
C VAL A 369 -11.52 -1.80 14.90
N SER A 370 -11.61 -1.79 13.56
CA SER A 370 -10.49 -2.10 12.67
C SER A 370 -9.30 -1.14 12.82
N SER A 371 -9.53 0.10 13.34
CA SER A 371 -8.44 1.05 13.60
C SER A 371 -7.38 0.48 14.55
N VAL A 372 -7.77 -0.38 15.50
CA VAL A 372 -6.82 -1.04 16.41
C VAL A 372 -5.93 -2.02 15.65
N SER A 373 -6.52 -2.84 14.79
CA SER A 373 -5.78 -3.86 14.02
C SER A 373 -4.78 -3.21 13.07
N ILE A 374 -5.20 -2.20 12.29
CA ILE A 374 -4.32 -1.53 11.32
C ILE A 374 -3.21 -0.72 12.01
N THR A 375 -3.53 -0.03 13.12
CA THR A 375 -2.54 0.72 13.90
C THR A 375 -1.54 -0.22 14.55
N SER A 376 -2.00 -1.35 15.11
CA SER A 376 -1.12 -2.36 15.73
C SER A 376 -0.18 -2.99 14.71
N CYS A 377 -0.67 -3.35 13.52
CA CYS A 377 0.18 -3.86 12.44
C CYS A 377 1.26 -2.84 12.05
N GLY A 378 0.88 -1.59 11.81
CA GLY A 378 1.84 -0.54 11.47
C GLY A 378 2.85 -0.26 12.59
N ALA A 379 2.43 -0.30 13.85
CA ALA A 379 3.31 -0.12 14.99
C ALA A 379 4.30 -1.30 15.14
N LEU A 380 3.85 -2.54 14.97
CA LEU A 380 4.68 -3.73 14.99
C LEU A 380 5.73 -3.71 13.87
N GLU A 381 5.34 -3.28 12.68
CA GLU A 381 6.27 -3.07 11.56
C GLU A 381 7.31 -2.01 11.91
N GLY A 382 6.90 -0.87 12.49
CA GLY A 382 7.82 0.17 12.97
C GLY A 382 8.78 -0.30 14.07
N LEU A 383 8.33 -1.21 14.95
CA LEU A 383 9.16 -1.86 15.96
C LEU A 383 10.14 -2.91 15.40
N GLY A 384 10.08 -3.18 14.10
CA GLY A 384 10.86 -4.24 13.47
C GLY A 384 10.32 -5.65 13.73
N LYS A 385 9.06 -5.77 14.15
CA LYS A 385 8.40 -7.03 14.52
C LYS A 385 7.36 -7.42 13.45
N GLY A 386 7.83 -7.77 12.26
CA GLY A 386 6.97 -8.08 11.11
C GLY A 386 6.15 -9.36 11.28
N VAL A 387 6.71 -10.42 11.87
CA VAL A 387 6.00 -11.69 12.06
C VAL A 387 4.73 -11.53 12.91
N PRO A 388 4.74 -10.86 14.07
CA PRO A 388 3.52 -10.55 14.81
C PRO A 388 2.49 -9.75 13.99
N SER A 389 2.92 -8.79 13.15
CA SER A 389 2.04 -8.07 12.23
C SER A 389 1.37 -9.02 11.23
N LEU A 390 2.13 -9.93 10.63
CA LEU A 390 1.61 -10.94 9.71
C LEU A 390 0.60 -11.88 10.40
N MET A 391 0.84 -12.28 11.64
CA MET A 391 -0.12 -13.13 12.40
C MET A 391 -1.47 -12.44 12.57
N ILE A 392 -1.48 -11.14 12.91
CA ILE A 392 -2.72 -10.35 12.98
C ILE A 392 -3.42 -10.34 11.62
N SER A 393 -2.69 -10.10 10.54
CA SER A 393 -3.24 -10.05 9.19
C SER A 393 -3.75 -11.41 8.71
N LEU A 394 -3.08 -12.51 9.04
CA LEU A 394 -3.55 -13.87 8.76
C LEU A 394 -4.88 -14.15 9.48
N CYS A 395 -4.97 -13.79 10.76
CA CYS A 395 -6.23 -13.92 11.50
C CYS A 395 -7.33 -13.11 10.82
N ARG A 396 -7.05 -11.85 10.51
CA ARG A 396 -8.01 -10.90 9.94
C ARG A 396 -8.48 -11.28 8.53
N TYR A 397 -7.55 -11.63 7.63
CA TYR A 397 -7.84 -11.79 6.20
C TYR A 397 -8.09 -13.23 5.76
N THR A 398 -7.79 -14.21 6.62
CA THR A 398 -7.89 -15.62 6.20
C THR A 398 -8.55 -16.48 7.28
N ILE A 399 -7.94 -16.60 8.46
CA ILE A 399 -8.31 -17.59 9.48
C ILE A 399 -9.71 -17.33 10.07
N LEU A 400 -10.08 -16.07 10.27
CA LEU A 400 -11.36 -15.71 10.88
C LEU A 400 -12.42 -15.37 9.83
N ILE A 401 -12.13 -14.42 8.93
CA ILE A 401 -13.17 -13.88 8.06
C ILE A 401 -13.67 -14.89 7.03
N LEU A 402 -12.80 -15.73 6.44
CA LEU A 402 -13.24 -16.67 5.39
C LEU A 402 -14.15 -17.77 5.94
N PRO A 403 -13.81 -18.47 7.05
CA PRO A 403 -14.73 -19.43 7.65
C PRO A 403 -16.03 -18.77 8.15
N LEU A 404 -15.95 -17.58 8.77
CA LEU A 404 -17.15 -16.84 9.22
C LEU A 404 -18.04 -16.47 8.04
N ALA A 405 -17.48 -15.92 6.95
CA ALA A 405 -18.23 -15.55 5.76
C ALA A 405 -18.89 -16.78 5.13
N PHE A 406 -18.17 -17.89 5.02
CA PHE A 406 -18.71 -19.13 4.48
C PHE A 406 -19.86 -19.69 5.35
N LEU A 407 -19.64 -19.81 6.65
CA LEU A 407 -20.66 -20.35 7.58
C LEU A 407 -21.89 -19.45 7.65
N LEU A 408 -21.70 -18.13 7.85
CA LEU A 408 -22.81 -17.21 7.96
C LEU A 408 -23.58 -17.07 6.64
N SER A 409 -22.90 -17.20 5.50
CA SER A 409 -23.58 -17.20 4.21
C SER A 409 -24.52 -18.40 4.05
N ARG A 410 -24.22 -19.55 4.65
CA ARG A 410 -25.08 -20.74 4.64
C ARG A 410 -26.28 -20.62 5.55
N ILE A 411 -26.21 -19.78 6.61
CA ILE A 411 -27.27 -19.62 7.61
C ILE A 411 -28.22 -18.49 7.22
N VAL A 412 -27.67 -17.33 6.82
CA VAL A 412 -28.45 -16.09 6.60
C VAL A 412 -28.33 -15.58 5.14
N GLY A 413 -27.76 -16.38 4.25
CA GLY A 413 -27.55 -15.98 2.86
C GLY A 413 -26.45 -14.95 2.69
N PRO A 414 -26.45 -14.15 1.60
CA PRO A 414 -25.38 -13.21 1.27
C PRO A 414 -25.14 -12.13 2.34
N THR A 415 -26.17 -11.78 3.13
CA THR A 415 -26.02 -10.83 4.25
C THR A 415 -25.09 -11.36 5.34
N GLY A 416 -25.01 -12.69 5.48
CA GLY A 416 -24.05 -13.33 6.39
C GLY A 416 -22.59 -12.99 6.09
N VAL A 417 -22.25 -12.82 4.81
CA VAL A 417 -20.91 -12.37 4.42
C VAL A 417 -20.60 -10.97 4.95
N TRP A 418 -21.58 -10.07 4.94
CA TRP A 418 -21.42 -8.72 5.48
C TRP A 418 -21.22 -8.70 6.99
N HIS A 419 -21.94 -9.56 7.71
CA HIS A 419 -21.78 -9.73 9.15
C HIS A 419 -20.41 -10.31 9.53
N ALA A 420 -19.80 -11.15 8.69
CA ALA A 420 -18.47 -11.69 8.94
C ALA A 420 -17.41 -10.59 9.11
N PHE A 421 -17.55 -9.44 8.44
CA PHE A 421 -16.58 -8.34 8.53
C PHE A 421 -16.47 -7.78 9.95
N TRP A 422 -17.58 -7.31 10.54
CA TRP A 422 -17.52 -6.69 11.85
C TRP A 422 -17.25 -7.71 12.97
N ILE A 423 -17.76 -8.95 12.85
CA ILE A 423 -17.49 -10.03 13.81
C ILE A 423 -15.99 -10.36 13.81
N CYS A 424 -15.39 -10.51 12.62
CA CYS A 424 -13.97 -10.74 12.48
C CYS A 424 -13.16 -9.60 13.11
N GLU A 425 -13.51 -8.34 12.86
CA GLU A 425 -12.81 -7.18 13.45
C GLU A 425 -12.96 -7.17 14.99
N ALA A 426 -14.12 -7.49 15.54
CA ALA A 426 -14.34 -7.57 16.98
C ALA A 426 -13.46 -8.64 17.66
N ILE A 427 -13.22 -9.77 17.01
CA ILE A 427 -12.29 -10.80 17.50
C ILE A 427 -10.83 -10.34 17.32
N THR A 428 -10.52 -9.81 16.15
CA THR A 428 -9.16 -9.43 15.78
C THR A 428 -8.63 -8.27 16.65
N VAL A 429 -9.50 -7.38 17.14
CA VAL A 429 -9.08 -6.27 18.01
C VAL A 429 -8.42 -6.77 19.29
N VAL A 430 -8.97 -7.83 19.91
CA VAL A 430 -8.42 -8.42 21.14
C VAL A 430 -7.06 -9.06 20.84
N ILE A 431 -6.96 -9.79 19.72
CA ILE A 431 -5.69 -10.40 19.27
C ILE A 431 -4.65 -9.31 19.03
N SER A 432 -5.01 -8.28 18.25
CA SER A 432 -4.10 -7.20 17.83
C SER A 432 -3.56 -6.42 19.02
N TYR A 433 -4.43 -6.05 19.94
CA TYR A 433 -4.04 -5.32 21.14
C TYR A 433 -3.13 -6.16 22.05
N THR A 434 -3.46 -7.44 22.23
CA THR A 434 -2.67 -8.36 23.06
C THR A 434 -1.29 -8.60 22.45
N VAL A 435 -1.22 -8.85 21.14
CA VAL A 435 0.03 -9.06 20.41
C VAL A 435 0.90 -7.80 20.46
N TYR A 436 0.31 -6.62 20.22
CA TYR A 436 1.03 -5.36 20.33
C TYR A 436 1.58 -5.13 21.74
N ARG A 437 0.76 -5.29 22.79
CA ARG A 437 1.22 -5.12 24.18
C ARG A 437 2.38 -6.04 24.53
N LYS A 438 2.29 -7.32 24.20
CA LYS A 438 3.38 -8.28 24.44
C LYS A 438 4.65 -7.97 23.64
N ALA A 439 4.49 -7.36 22.46
CA ALA A 439 5.62 -7.03 21.61
C ALA A 439 6.26 -5.68 21.93
N SER A 440 5.54 -4.75 22.53
CA SER A 440 6.03 -3.39 22.84
C SER A 440 6.70 -3.28 24.21
N VAL A 441 6.65 -4.32 25.01
CA VAL A 441 7.43 -4.51 26.26
C VAL A 441 8.77 -5.14 25.91
#